data_698d2ed62a86986cf822e44e2bbada10
#
_entry.id   698d2ed62a86986cf822e44e2bbada10
#
_cell.length_a   1.000
_cell.length_b   1.000
_cell.length_c   1.000
_cell.angle_alpha   90.00
_cell.angle_beta   90.00
_cell.angle_gamma   90.00
#
_symmetry.space_group_name_H-M   'P 1'
#
loop_
_entity.id
_entity.type
_entity.pdbx_description
1 polymer ?
#
loop_
_entity_poly.entity_id
_entity_poly.type
_entity_poly.pdbx_seq_one_letter_code
_entity_poly.pdbx_strand_id
1 'polypeptide(L)'
;MHLQKSTGALLLLLLVVSVSAKIQKMQHIPSGLWGGQHISINVGPKHAKIEYDCASGVTEGPLVVDTAGHLSLRGTHRMERGGPVRADDNRPEHPATYTGTIKGNTMTLTLKVGDSDEETFTLEKGKPGDLVKCK
;
A
#
# COMPACT_ATOMS: atom_id res chain seq x y z
N MET A 1 -23.15 -72.17 -25.63
CA MET A 1 -23.65 -70.84 -25.23
C MET A 1 -22.72 -70.25 -24.20
N HIS A 2 -21.83 -69.32 -24.65
CA HIS A 2 -20.94 -68.65 -23.75
C HIS A 2 -21.49 -67.23 -23.50
N LEU A 3 -21.90 -66.96 -22.28
CA LEU A 3 -22.27 -65.63 -21.83
C LEU A 3 -20.98 -64.90 -21.45
N GLN A 4 -20.59 -63.96 -22.27
CA GLN A 4 -19.44 -63.10 -21.97
C GLN A 4 -19.92 -61.93 -21.13
N LYS A 5 -19.59 -61.96 -19.87
CA LYS A 5 -19.80 -60.82 -18.98
C LYS A 5 -18.72 -59.76 -19.25
N SER A 6 -19.11 -58.72 -19.94
CA SER A 6 -18.32 -57.55 -20.10
C SER A 6 -18.36 -56.73 -18.81
N THR A 7 -17.29 -56.77 -18.05
CA THR A 7 -17.09 -55.91 -16.89
C THR A 7 -16.44 -54.59 -17.37
N GLY A 8 -17.27 -53.60 -17.60
CA GLY A 8 -16.79 -52.24 -17.87
C GLY A 8 -16.18 -51.61 -16.63
N ALA A 9 -14.89 -51.54 -16.57
CA ALA A 9 -14.20 -50.79 -15.56
C ALA A 9 -14.31 -49.31 -15.90
N LEU A 10 -15.17 -48.58 -15.16
CA LEU A 10 -15.28 -47.13 -15.22
C LEU A 10 -14.09 -46.50 -14.49
N LEU A 11 -13.08 -46.13 -15.25
CA LEU A 11 -11.91 -45.44 -14.71
C LEU A 11 -12.30 -43.98 -14.45
N LEU A 12 -12.64 -43.68 -13.18
CA LEU A 12 -12.92 -42.31 -12.75
C LEU A 12 -11.57 -41.61 -12.58
N LEU A 13 -11.19 -40.81 -13.60
CA LEU A 13 -10.00 -39.97 -13.56
C LEU A 13 -10.27 -38.76 -12.67
N LEU A 14 -9.90 -38.84 -11.40
CA LEU A 14 -9.90 -37.69 -10.47
C LEU A 14 -8.79 -36.72 -10.89
N LEU A 15 -9.17 -35.70 -11.60
CA LEU A 15 -8.32 -34.53 -11.83
C LEU A 15 -8.12 -33.75 -10.52
N VAL A 16 -7.06 -34.06 -9.80
CA VAL A 16 -6.62 -33.26 -8.66
C VAL A 16 -6.04 -31.97 -9.18
N VAL A 17 -6.86 -30.93 -9.22
CA VAL A 17 -6.37 -29.57 -9.52
C VAL A 17 -5.59 -29.10 -8.30
N SER A 18 -4.26 -29.24 -8.33
CA SER A 18 -3.36 -28.68 -7.32
C SER A 18 -3.35 -27.17 -7.49
N VAL A 19 -4.14 -26.46 -6.67
CA VAL A 19 -4.04 -25.01 -6.55
C VAL A 19 -2.77 -24.71 -5.76
N SER A 20 -1.67 -24.48 -6.46
CA SER A 20 -0.44 -24.00 -5.85
C SER A 20 -0.65 -22.52 -5.48
N ALA A 21 -0.95 -22.27 -4.21
CA ALA A 21 -0.95 -20.91 -3.68
C ALA A 21 0.49 -20.39 -3.74
N LYS A 22 0.77 -19.47 -4.67
CA LYS A 22 2.05 -18.76 -4.72
C LYS A 22 2.14 -17.85 -3.51
N ILE A 23 3.01 -18.18 -2.56
CA ILE A 23 3.36 -17.28 -1.45
C ILE A 23 4.13 -16.12 -2.07
N GLN A 24 3.49 -14.95 -2.15
CA GLN A 24 4.18 -13.74 -2.58
C GLN A 24 5.15 -13.30 -1.49
N LYS A 25 6.42 -13.22 -1.84
CA LYS A 25 7.47 -12.72 -0.95
C LYS A 25 7.35 -11.20 -0.87
N MET A 26 7.00 -10.70 0.31
CA MET A 26 6.97 -9.26 0.60
C MET A 26 8.37 -8.79 1.00
N GLN A 27 8.79 -7.65 0.48
CA GLN A 27 10.07 -7.04 0.78
C GLN A 27 9.87 -5.70 1.47
N HIS A 28 10.55 -5.50 2.59
CA HIS A 28 10.57 -4.22 3.29
C HIS A 28 11.30 -3.15 2.48
N ILE A 29 10.71 -1.98 2.41
CA ILE A 29 11.39 -0.80 1.88
C ILE A 29 12.35 -0.27 2.95
N PRO A 30 13.62 -0.03 2.61
CA PRO A 30 14.59 0.52 3.55
C PRO A 30 14.14 1.85 4.13
N SER A 31 14.48 2.08 5.40
CA SER A 31 14.24 3.36 6.06
C SER A 31 14.88 4.51 5.29
N GLY A 32 14.21 5.62 5.23
CA GLY A 32 14.71 6.80 4.54
C GLY A 32 13.61 7.72 4.05
N LEU A 33 14.04 8.78 3.41
CA LEU A 33 13.20 9.86 2.91
C LEU A 33 12.84 9.62 1.43
N TRP A 34 11.57 9.85 1.12
CA TRP A 34 11.06 9.96 -0.23
C TRP A 34 10.30 11.27 -0.37
N GLY A 35 10.54 12.01 -1.43
CA GLY A 35 9.89 13.30 -1.62
C GLY A 35 9.47 13.54 -3.05
N GLY A 36 8.41 14.29 -3.18
CA GLY A 36 7.84 14.75 -4.43
C GLY A 36 7.11 16.07 -4.26
N GLN A 37 6.42 16.49 -5.28
CA GLN A 37 5.60 17.69 -5.23
C GLN A 37 4.41 17.45 -4.30
N HIS A 38 4.24 18.31 -3.29
CA HIS A 38 3.17 18.30 -2.30
C HIS A 38 3.15 17.09 -1.35
N ILE A 39 4.24 16.31 -1.30
CA ILE A 39 4.32 15.12 -0.45
C ILE A 39 5.75 14.83 0.00
N SER A 40 5.89 14.36 1.23
CA SER A 40 7.12 13.82 1.80
C SER A 40 6.79 12.56 2.62
N ILE A 41 7.56 11.51 2.45
CA ILE A 41 7.41 10.27 3.20
C ILE A 41 8.71 9.94 3.92
N ASN A 42 8.64 9.77 5.23
CA ASN A 42 9.73 9.24 6.02
C ASN A 42 9.43 7.79 6.38
N VAL A 43 10.11 6.87 5.70
CA VAL A 43 9.97 5.43 5.90
C VAL A 43 10.76 5.01 7.13
N GLY A 44 10.07 4.47 8.11
CA GLY A 44 10.65 3.86 9.28
C GLY A 44 10.52 2.33 9.29
N PRO A 45 11.11 1.64 10.27
CA PRO A 45 11.07 0.18 10.33
C PRO A 45 9.70 -0.39 10.68
N LYS A 46 8.85 0.37 11.35
CA LYS A 46 7.53 -0.09 11.83
C LYS A 46 6.36 0.55 11.08
N HIS A 47 6.54 1.75 10.60
CA HIS A 47 5.54 2.53 9.86
C HIS A 47 6.23 3.65 9.08
N ALA A 48 5.49 4.25 8.16
CA ALA A 48 5.92 5.45 7.45
C ALA A 48 5.07 6.65 7.90
N LYS A 49 5.72 7.80 8.04
CA LYS A 49 5.07 9.09 8.28
C LYS A 49 5.01 9.86 6.97
N ILE A 50 3.83 10.38 6.68
CA ILE A 50 3.57 11.09 5.43
C ILE A 50 3.15 12.51 5.75
N GLU A 51 3.75 13.45 5.06
CA GLU A 51 3.38 14.86 5.13
C GLU A 51 2.91 15.34 3.77
N TYR A 52 1.82 16.07 3.77
CA TYR A 52 1.25 16.79 2.63
C TYR A 52 1.29 18.28 2.90
N ASP A 53 0.83 19.11 1.99
CA ASP A 53 0.80 20.57 2.19
C ASP A 53 0.04 20.98 3.45
N CYS A 54 -1.20 20.51 3.60
CA CYS A 54 -2.09 20.84 4.70
C CYS A 54 -2.66 19.59 5.37
N ALA A 55 -1.90 18.51 5.40
CA ALA A 55 -2.33 17.25 5.99
C ALA A 55 -1.13 16.38 6.38
N SER A 56 -1.39 15.38 7.16
CA SER A 56 -0.42 14.34 7.53
C SER A 56 -1.08 12.96 7.53
N GLY A 57 -0.27 11.93 7.47
CA GLY A 57 -0.71 10.55 7.51
C GLY A 57 0.34 9.64 8.13
N VAL A 58 -0.11 8.48 8.58
CA VAL A 58 0.74 7.42 9.10
C VAL A 58 0.23 6.09 8.57
N THR A 59 1.14 5.23 8.15
CA THR A 59 0.77 3.88 7.75
C THR A 59 0.57 2.97 8.98
N GLU A 60 -0.33 1.99 8.90
CA GLU A 60 -0.59 1.06 10.00
C GLU A 60 0.56 0.07 10.24
N GLY A 61 1.40 -0.14 9.25
CA GLY A 61 2.53 -1.06 9.32
C GLY A 61 3.71 -0.59 8.48
N PRO A 62 4.74 -1.39 8.39
CA PRO A 62 5.93 -1.07 7.59
C PRO A 62 5.59 -1.00 6.10
N LEU A 63 6.35 -0.20 5.37
CA LEU A 63 6.25 -0.14 3.92
C LEU A 63 6.84 -1.40 3.32
N VAL A 64 6.00 -2.19 2.66
CA VAL A 64 6.39 -3.43 2.00
C VAL A 64 5.89 -3.46 0.57
N VAL A 65 6.66 -4.09 -0.30
CA VAL A 65 6.30 -4.31 -1.70
C VAL A 65 6.34 -5.80 -2.02
N ASP A 66 5.56 -6.22 -3.00
CA ASP A 66 5.66 -7.54 -3.59
C ASP A 66 6.85 -7.64 -4.56
N THR A 67 7.04 -8.81 -5.18
CA THR A 67 8.13 -9.05 -6.14
C THR A 67 8.05 -8.19 -7.39
N ALA A 68 6.87 -7.67 -7.72
CA ALA A 68 6.64 -6.77 -8.86
C ALA A 68 6.78 -5.28 -8.47
N GLY A 69 7.05 -4.98 -7.19
CA GLY A 69 7.18 -3.62 -6.68
C GLY A 69 5.86 -2.94 -6.33
N HIS A 70 4.76 -3.69 -6.24
CA HIS A 70 3.47 -3.14 -5.82
C HIS A 70 3.37 -3.04 -4.31
N LEU A 71 2.79 -1.94 -3.83
CA LEU A 71 2.42 -1.75 -2.44
C LEU A 71 0.92 -1.53 -2.30
N SER A 72 0.36 -2.00 -1.19
CA SER A 72 -1.02 -1.74 -0.78
C SER A 72 -1.10 -1.83 0.73
N LEU A 73 -1.42 -0.74 1.38
CA LEU A 73 -1.51 -0.68 2.83
C LEU A 73 -2.53 0.33 3.30
N ARG A 74 -2.95 0.16 4.54
CA ARG A 74 -3.84 1.06 5.23
C ARG A 74 -3.06 2.05 6.08
N GLY A 75 -3.71 3.14 6.41
CA GLY A 75 -3.19 4.12 7.33
C GLY A 75 -4.25 5.13 7.70
N THR A 76 -3.78 6.27 8.15
CA THR A 76 -4.62 7.38 8.54
C THR A 76 -4.26 8.64 7.78
N HIS A 77 -5.21 9.55 7.69
CA HIS A 77 -5.03 10.87 7.10
C HIS A 77 -5.70 11.90 8.00
N ARG A 78 -5.01 12.99 8.29
CA ARG A 78 -5.48 14.07 9.15
C ARG A 78 -5.22 15.41 8.47
N MET A 79 -6.28 16.22 8.36
CA MET A 79 -6.14 17.59 7.90
C MET A 79 -5.45 18.44 8.96
N GLU A 80 -4.57 19.34 8.54
CA GLU A 80 -3.89 20.31 9.41
C GLU A 80 -4.50 21.71 9.21
N ARG A 81 -4.45 22.53 10.25
CA ARG A 81 -4.74 23.97 10.15
C ARG A 81 -3.45 24.77 10.17
N GLY A 82 -3.50 25.93 9.56
CA GLY A 82 -2.51 26.95 9.80
C GLY A 82 -2.61 27.56 11.19
N GLY A 83 -1.54 28.18 11.63
CA GLY A 83 -1.47 28.88 12.92
C GLY A 83 -0.96 28.02 14.06
N PRO A 84 -0.98 28.55 15.31
CA PRO A 84 -0.47 27.85 16.48
C PRO A 84 -1.26 26.57 16.75
N VAL A 85 -0.57 25.49 17.09
CA VAL A 85 -1.19 24.24 17.54
C VAL A 85 -1.80 24.48 18.93
N ARG A 86 -3.11 24.31 19.04
CA ARG A 86 -3.82 24.38 20.33
C ARG A 86 -3.89 23.00 20.97
N ALA A 87 -3.79 22.95 22.30
CA ALA A 87 -3.88 21.71 23.06
C ALA A 87 -5.23 20.99 22.91
N ASP A 88 -6.27 21.69 22.49
CA ASP A 88 -7.63 21.20 22.27
C ASP A 88 -7.95 20.91 20.80
N ASP A 89 -6.94 20.86 19.92
CA ASP A 89 -7.12 20.57 18.51
C ASP A 89 -7.34 19.07 18.29
N ASN A 90 -8.58 18.65 18.41
CA ASN A 90 -9.06 17.26 18.23
C ASN A 90 -9.56 17.01 16.81
N ARG A 91 -8.73 17.25 15.80
CA ARG A 91 -9.13 16.89 14.44
C ARG A 91 -9.17 15.39 14.27
N PRO A 92 -10.24 14.87 13.68
CA PRO A 92 -10.37 13.44 13.45
C PRO A 92 -9.32 12.96 12.44
N GLU A 93 -8.74 11.81 12.71
CA GLU A 93 -8.05 11.01 11.71
C GLU A 93 -9.07 10.22 10.90
N HIS A 94 -8.87 10.17 9.59
CA HIS A 94 -9.71 9.40 8.69
C HIS A 94 -8.94 8.19 8.18
N PRO A 95 -9.60 7.03 8.02
CA PRO A 95 -8.98 5.89 7.36
C PRO A 95 -8.51 6.25 5.95
N ALA A 96 -7.31 5.82 5.62
CA ALA A 96 -6.72 6.03 4.30
C ALA A 96 -6.19 4.72 3.73
N THR A 97 -6.20 4.60 2.43
CA THR A 97 -5.59 3.50 1.69
C THR A 97 -4.50 4.06 0.80
N TYR A 98 -3.35 3.43 0.85
CA TYR A 98 -2.18 3.75 0.05
C TYR A 98 -1.89 2.60 -0.89
N THR A 99 -1.94 2.85 -2.18
CA THR A 99 -1.56 1.88 -3.21
C THR A 99 -0.52 2.49 -4.13
N GLY A 100 0.31 1.67 -4.73
CA GLY A 100 1.28 2.20 -5.66
C GLY A 100 2.31 1.20 -6.12
N THR A 101 3.37 1.74 -6.72
CA THR A 101 4.48 0.97 -7.25
C THR A 101 5.80 1.64 -6.93
N ILE A 102 6.83 0.84 -6.72
CA ILE A 102 8.21 1.30 -6.61
C ILE A 102 9.03 0.66 -7.72
N LYS A 103 9.67 1.49 -8.52
CA LYS A 103 10.61 1.08 -9.57
C LYS A 103 11.92 1.82 -9.37
N GLY A 104 12.96 1.13 -8.90
CA GLY A 104 14.23 1.76 -8.59
C GLY A 104 14.06 2.83 -7.50
N ASN A 105 14.39 4.06 -7.83
CA ASN A 105 14.33 5.22 -6.94
C ASN A 105 13.04 6.05 -7.08
N THR A 106 12.07 5.56 -7.83
CA THR A 106 10.80 6.25 -8.07
C THR A 106 9.63 5.49 -7.47
N MET A 107 8.84 6.19 -6.68
CA MET A 107 7.58 5.69 -6.12
C MET A 107 6.42 6.45 -6.73
N THR A 108 5.42 5.72 -7.22
CA THR A 108 4.11 6.27 -7.57
C THR A 108 3.13 5.83 -6.50
N LEU A 109 2.53 6.78 -5.79
CA LEU A 109 1.65 6.51 -4.66
C LEU A 109 0.28 7.11 -4.90
N THR A 110 -0.75 6.30 -4.74
CA THR A 110 -2.15 6.74 -4.80
C THR A 110 -2.76 6.68 -3.42
N LEU A 111 -3.28 7.82 -2.98
CA LEU A 111 -3.98 7.99 -1.71
C LEU A 111 -5.48 8.01 -1.95
N LYS A 112 -6.22 7.27 -1.15
CA LYS A 112 -7.68 7.38 -1.03
C LYS A 112 -8.05 7.55 0.43
N VAL A 113 -8.76 8.63 0.74
CA VAL A 113 -9.24 8.93 2.10
C VAL A 113 -10.75 8.72 2.14
N GLY A 114 -11.20 7.69 2.86
CA GLY A 114 -12.63 7.34 2.91
C GLY A 114 -13.22 7.15 1.51
N ASP A 115 -14.29 7.86 1.21
CA ASP A 115 -14.98 7.85 -0.10
C ASP A 115 -14.54 9.00 -1.03
N SER A 116 -13.47 9.71 -0.68
CA SER A 116 -12.92 10.80 -1.50
C SER A 116 -12.35 10.29 -2.82
N ASP A 117 -12.13 11.20 -3.76
CA ASP A 117 -11.41 10.92 -4.98
C ASP A 117 -9.96 10.50 -4.68
N GLU A 118 -9.40 9.70 -5.56
CA GLU A 118 -8.01 9.29 -5.47
C GLU A 118 -7.07 10.42 -5.89
N GLU A 119 -5.95 10.53 -5.18
CA GLU A 119 -4.88 11.47 -5.50
C GLU A 119 -3.56 10.70 -5.68
N THR A 120 -2.85 10.97 -6.77
CA THR A 120 -1.62 10.26 -7.12
C THR A 120 -0.41 11.19 -7.05
N PHE A 121 0.64 10.70 -6.40
CA PHE A 121 1.90 11.40 -6.22
C PHE A 121 3.05 10.61 -6.84
N THR A 122 4.05 11.32 -7.32
CA THR A 122 5.34 10.74 -7.73
C THR A 122 6.43 11.23 -6.80
N LEU A 123 7.17 10.30 -6.21
CA LEU A 123 8.23 10.59 -5.26
C LEU A 123 9.54 9.97 -5.72
N GLU A 124 10.64 10.60 -5.32
CA GLU A 124 11.97 10.07 -5.53
C GLU A 124 12.68 9.79 -4.20
N LYS A 125 13.42 8.71 -4.18
CA LYS A 125 14.19 8.29 -3.00
C LYS A 125 15.29 9.29 -2.69
N GLY A 126 15.38 9.67 -1.41
CA GLY A 126 16.41 10.56 -0.91
C GLY A 126 16.18 12.04 -1.17
N LYS A 127 15.08 12.41 -1.84
CA LYS A 127 14.72 13.82 -2.04
C LYS A 127 13.78 14.32 -0.94
N PRO A 128 13.95 15.57 -0.48
CA PRO A 128 12.95 16.21 0.38
C PRO A 128 11.67 16.48 -0.41
N GLY A 129 10.54 16.49 0.29
CA GLY A 129 9.27 16.89 -0.30
C GLY A 129 9.20 18.39 -0.55
N ASP A 130 8.58 18.78 -1.63
CA ASP A 130 8.27 20.17 -1.93
C ASP A 130 6.88 20.50 -1.39
N LEU A 131 6.85 20.98 -0.14
CA LEU A 131 5.63 21.20 0.62
C LEU A 131 5.34 22.69 0.78
N VAL A 132 4.07 23.06 0.62
CA VAL A 132 3.53 24.38 0.96
C VAL A 132 2.62 24.22 2.18
N LYS A 133 3.18 24.40 3.38
CA LYS A 133 2.42 24.25 4.62
C LYS A 133 1.34 25.33 4.75
N CYS A 134 0.18 24.96 5.29
CA CYS A 134 -0.85 25.91 5.67
C CYS A 134 -0.35 26.84 6.77
N LYS A 135 -0.55 28.14 6.60
CA LYS A 135 -0.22 29.19 7.57
C LYS A 135 -1.40 29.54 8.45
#